data_c09c1d7f2ea4919b317209b5f58b44f7
#
_entry.id   c09c1d7f2ea4919b317209b5f58b44f7
#
_cell.length_a   1.000
_cell.length_b   1.000
_cell.length_c   1.000
_cell.angle_alpha   90.00
_cell.angle_beta   90.00
_cell.angle_gamma   90.00
#
_symmetry.space_group_name_H-M   'P 1'
#
loop_
_entity.id
_entity.type
_entity.pdbx_description
1 polymer ?
#
loop_
_entity_poly.entity_id
_entity_poly.type
_entity_poly.pdbx_seq_one_letter_code
_entity_poly.pdbx_strand_id
1 'polypeptide(L)'
;MPSTMKKLGLIQFFSWFAFFTMWSMATPALTEYVYKAPAPIEKNYDLSNAGEKATFDVANTKYQDAANLVGSSMGVYGLSSMAFALLLTFYTAKRKINRKYIHSVSLLLGGLGFIMMFYSKPDTLLYSFILIGISWGSILSMPYAMLSSAVDPKKMGTMMGLFNMFIVIPQIIAALGGINLLYKLIGNDSIHAMTLAGISLLLGGVSTLLITDKNAISD
;
A
#
# COMPACT_ATOMS: atom_id res chain seq x y z
N MET A 1 -26.35 -9.25 -1.08
CA MET A 1 -25.05 -8.67 -1.47
C MET A 1 -24.75 -9.09 -2.91
N PRO A 2 -24.59 -8.14 -3.85
CA PRO A 2 -24.31 -8.45 -5.26
C PRO A 2 -22.99 -9.23 -5.43
N SER A 3 -22.92 -10.11 -6.44
CA SER A 3 -21.71 -10.91 -6.70
C SER A 3 -20.47 -10.02 -6.98
N THR A 4 -20.66 -8.93 -7.73
CA THR A 4 -19.61 -7.94 -7.99
C THR A 4 -19.05 -7.34 -6.68
N MET A 5 -19.91 -7.03 -5.71
CA MET A 5 -19.47 -6.49 -4.41
C MET A 5 -18.61 -7.49 -3.62
N LYS A 6 -18.96 -8.79 -3.65
CA LYS A 6 -18.14 -9.84 -2.99
C LYS A 6 -16.76 -9.93 -3.59
N LYS A 7 -16.66 -9.87 -4.93
CA LYS A 7 -15.38 -9.90 -5.66
C LYS A 7 -14.56 -8.64 -5.39
N LEU A 8 -15.20 -7.46 -5.42
CA LEU A 8 -14.56 -6.20 -5.04
C LEU A 8 -14.10 -6.23 -3.57
N GLY A 9 -14.88 -6.84 -2.67
CA GLY A 9 -14.49 -7.02 -1.27
C GLY A 9 -13.19 -7.81 -1.10
N LEU A 10 -13.01 -8.88 -1.87
CA LEU A 10 -11.76 -9.66 -1.86
C LEU A 10 -10.57 -8.80 -2.30
N ILE A 11 -10.76 -8.00 -3.37
CA ILE A 11 -9.70 -7.11 -3.86
C ILE A 11 -9.37 -6.03 -2.82
N GLN A 12 -10.40 -5.43 -2.21
CA GLN A 12 -10.19 -4.45 -1.14
C GLN A 12 -9.48 -5.05 0.07
N PHE A 13 -9.80 -6.30 0.44
CA PHE A 13 -9.10 -6.99 1.51
C PHE A 13 -7.58 -7.01 1.27
N PHE A 14 -7.15 -7.49 0.10
CA PHE A 14 -5.74 -7.56 -0.24
C PHE A 14 -5.09 -6.17 -0.37
N SER A 15 -5.79 -5.22 -0.98
CA SER A 15 -5.28 -3.87 -1.18
C SER A 15 -5.07 -3.13 0.14
N TRP A 16 -6.06 -3.15 1.03
CA TRP A 16 -5.98 -2.45 2.31
C TRP A 16 -5.06 -3.14 3.32
N PHE A 17 -4.93 -4.48 3.25
CA PHE A 17 -3.90 -5.17 4.02
C PHE A 17 -2.49 -4.72 3.60
N ALA A 18 -2.24 -4.62 2.28
CA ALA A 18 -0.95 -4.18 1.75
C ALA A 18 -0.61 -2.74 2.19
N PHE A 19 -1.55 -1.80 2.03
CA PHE A 19 -1.32 -0.40 2.38
C PHE A 19 -1.21 -0.18 3.88
N PHE A 20 -2.02 -0.87 4.67
CA PHE A 20 -1.90 -0.79 6.13
C PHE A 20 -0.54 -1.35 6.60
N THR A 21 -0.06 -2.42 5.97
CA THR A 21 1.30 -2.96 6.21
C THR A 21 2.36 -1.90 5.90
N MET A 22 2.25 -1.19 4.77
CA MET A 22 3.17 -0.10 4.44
C MET A 22 3.14 1.00 5.51
N TRP A 23 1.97 1.51 5.85
CA TRP A 23 1.88 2.62 6.82
C TRP A 23 2.41 2.24 8.21
N SER A 24 2.28 0.98 8.59
CA SER A 24 2.75 0.49 9.89
C SER A 24 4.24 0.15 9.90
N MET A 25 4.78 -0.37 8.79
CA MET A 25 6.09 -1.01 8.77
C MET A 25 7.12 -0.35 7.83
N ALA A 26 6.72 0.60 6.96
CA ALA A 26 7.66 1.16 5.99
C ALA A 26 8.81 1.89 6.67
N THR A 27 8.56 2.72 7.70
CA THR A 27 9.62 3.43 8.38
C THR A 27 10.63 2.46 9.01
N PRO A 28 10.28 1.56 9.94
CA PRO A 28 11.25 0.64 10.51
C PRO A 28 11.91 -0.26 9.47
N ALA A 29 11.14 -0.79 8.51
CA ALA A 29 11.68 -1.66 7.48
C ALA A 29 12.73 -0.99 6.59
N LEU A 30 12.46 0.23 6.13
CA LEU A 30 13.33 0.93 5.19
C LEU A 30 14.53 1.59 5.88
N THR A 31 14.34 2.18 7.06
CA THR A 31 15.47 2.74 7.84
C THR A 31 16.48 1.65 8.19
N GLU A 32 16.00 0.49 8.64
CA GLU A 32 16.86 -0.64 9.02
C GLU A 32 17.53 -1.28 7.79
N TYR A 33 16.75 -1.63 6.77
CA TYR A 33 17.22 -2.47 5.67
C TYR A 33 17.86 -1.66 4.54
N VAL A 34 17.23 -0.58 4.07
CA VAL A 34 17.71 0.20 2.93
C VAL A 34 18.75 1.23 3.35
N TYR A 35 18.48 1.98 4.42
CA TYR A 35 19.36 3.06 4.89
C TYR A 35 20.43 2.57 5.88
N LYS A 36 20.35 1.33 6.39
CA LYS A 36 21.26 0.78 7.40
C LYS A 36 21.36 1.69 8.65
N ALA A 37 20.24 2.27 9.04
CA ALA A 37 20.07 3.17 10.16
C ALA A 37 18.89 2.73 11.04
N PRO A 38 19.02 1.61 11.79
CA PRO A 38 17.97 1.14 12.68
C PRO A 38 17.72 2.14 13.81
N ALA A 39 16.49 2.17 14.34
CA ALA A 39 16.17 2.97 15.51
C ALA A 39 17.02 2.54 16.73
N PRO A 40 17.80 3.42 17.37
CA PRO A 40 18.55 3.04 18.57
C PRO A 40 17.58 2.78 19.72
N ILE A 41 17.89 1.73 20.50
CA ILE A 41 17.09 1.34 21.65
C ILE A 41 17.73 1.98 22.88
N GLU A 42 17.10 3.02 23.44
CA GLU A 42 17.61 3.83 24.54
C GLU A 42 18.11 2.99 25.74
N LYS A 43 17.38 1.94 26.11
CA LYS A 43 17.73 1.05 27.23
C LYS A 43 19.06 0.32 27.07
N ASN A 44 19.65 0.34 25.87
CA ASN A 44 20.95 -0.30 25.61
C ASN A 44 22.14 0.66 25.83
N TYR A 45 21.88 1.90 26.29
CA TYR A 45 22.88 2.93 26.51
C TYR A 45 22.74 3.50 27.93
N ASP A 46 23.87 3.71 28.61
CA ASP A 46 23.89 4.51 29.84
C ASP A 46 23.99 6.00 29.47
N LEU A 47 22.85 6.68 29.42
CA LEU A 47 22.80 8.09 29.04
C LEU A 47 23.38 9.05 30.10
N SER A 48 23.74 8.54 31.27
CA SER A 48 24.53 9.29 32.27
C SER A 48 26.02 9.34 31.93
N ASN A 49 26.48 8.37 31.16
CA ASN A 49 27.83 8.32 30.61
C ASN A 49 27.93 9.16 29.32
N ALA A 50 28.78 10.20 29.34
CA ALA A 50 28.94 11.14 28.22
C ALA A 50 29.32 10.46 26.90
N GLY A 51 30.12 9.39 26.93
CA GLY A 51 30.55 8.64 25.74
C GLY A 51 29.42 7.79 25.13
N GLU A 52 28.65 7.11 25.97
CA GLU A 52 27.49 6.33 25.51
C GLU A 52 26.37 7.21 25.01
N LYS A 53 26.13 8.34 25.69
CA LYS A 53 25.18 9.35 25.22
C LYS A 53 25.56 9.88 23.85
N ALA A 54 26.84 10.24 23.62
CA ALA A 54 27.30 10.70 22.32
C ALA A 54 27.12 9.64 21.23
N THR A 55 27.33 8.36 21.55
CA THR A 55 27.09 7.24 20.64
C THR A 55 25.62 7.08 20.29
N PHE A 56 24.74 7.17 21.28
CA PHE A 56 23.28 7.18 21.12
C PHE A 56 22.84 8.33 20.23
N ASP A 57 23.30 9.56 20.50
CA ASP A 57 22.92 10.77 19.76
C ASP A 57 23.31 10.65 18.27
N VAL A 58 24.49 10.11 17.95
CA VAL A 58 24.93 9.85 16.57
C VAL A 58 24.02 8.83 15.90
N ALA A 59 23.69 7.70 16.56
CA ALA A 59 22.83 6.68 16.03
C ALA A 59 21.39 7.22 15.81
N ASN A 60 20.89 7.98 16.77
CA ASN A 60 19.56 8.59 16.68
C ASN A 60 19.47 9.61 15.53
N THR A 61 20.49 10.44 15.34
CA THR A 61 20.55 11.40 14.22
C THR A 61 20.48 10.66 12.89
N LYS A 62 21.28 9.61 12.69
CA LYS A 62 21.24 8.79 11.47
C LYS A 62 19.87 8.19 11.22
N TYR A 63 19.22 7.67 12.26
CA TYR A 63 17.87 7.13 12.17
C TYR A 63 16.85 8.20 11.77
N GLN A 64 16.90 9.38 12.40
CA GLN A 64 15.98 10.49 12.10
C GLN A 64 16.14 10.97 10.65
N ASP A 65 17.39 11.11 10.15
CA ASP A 65 17.65 11.48 8.78
C ASP A 65 17.08 10.44 7.79
N ALA A 66 17.29 9.15 8.07
CA ALA A 66 16.71 8.07 7.26
C ALA A 66 15.17 8.08 7.32
N ALA A 67 14.57 8.27 8.49
CA ALA A 67 13.12 8.34 8.66
C ALA A 67 12.51 9.53 7.90
N ASN A 68 13.18 10.68 7.88
CA ASN A 68 12.78 11.85 7.10
C ASN A 68 12.81 11.56 5.58
N LEU A 69 13.82 10.83 5.10
CA LEU A 69 13.89 10.41 3.69
C LEU A 69 12.78 9.41 3.33
N VAL A 70 12.45 8.48 4.23
CA VAL A 70 11.28 7.59 4.04
C VAL A 70 9.98 8.40 4.01
N GLY A 71 9.81 9.35 4.92
CA GLY A 71 8.65 10.27 4.94
C GLY A 71 8.52 11.07 3.66
N SER A 72 9.63 11.59 3.13
CA SER A 72 9.66 12.30 1.83
C SER A 72 9.26 11.39 0.67
N SER A 73 9.73 10.14 0.69
CA SER A 73 9.36 9.13 -0.31
C SER A 73 7.87 8.77 -0.23
N MET A 74 7.29 8.75 0.99
CA MET A 74 5.84 8.64 1.17
C MET A 74 5.09 9.85 0.60
N GLY A 75 5.66 11.05 0.63
CA GLY A 75 5.12 12.21 -0.09
C GLY A 75 5.04 11.96 -1.60
N VAL A 76 6.05 11.32 -2.16
CA VAL A 76 6.09 11.02 -3.61
C VAL A 76 5.02 10.02 -4.03
N TYR A 77 4.72 8.99 -3.25
CA TYR A 77 3.59 8.11 -3.60
C TYR A 77 2.26 8.88 -3.63
N GLY A 78 2.07 9.83 -2.72
CA GLY A 78 0.91 10.72 -2.74
C GLY A 78 0.83 11.56 -4.01
N LEU A 79 1.94 12.18 -4.43
CA LEU A 79 2.03 12.95 -5.68
C LEU A 79 1.80 12.08 -6.92
N SER A 80 2.37 10.88 -6.96
CA SER A 80 2.16 9.90 -8.03
C SER A 80 0.69 9.49 -8.12
N SER A 81 0.04 9.24 -6.98
CA SER A 81 -1.39 8.95 -6.91
C SER A 81 -2.24 10.08 -7.47
N MET A 82 -1.94 11.31 -7.10
CA MET A 82 -2.62 12.51 -7.62
C MET A 82 -2.43 12.64 -9.13
N ALA A 83 -1.19 12.50 -9.62
CA ALA A 83 -0.90 12.56 -11.04
C ALA A 83 -1.66 11.48 -11.83
N PHE A 84 -1.67 10.24 -11.33
CA PHE A 84 -2.44 9.15 -11.92
C PHE A 84 -3.94 9.46 -11.96
N ALA A 85 -4.52 9.96 -10.87
CA ALA A 85 -5.94 10.30 -10.81
C ALA A 85 -6.32 11.42 -11.79
N LEU A 86 -5.49 12.44 -11.94
CA LEU A 86 -5.67 13.52 -12.91
C LEU A 86 -5.59 12.99 -14.35
N LEU A 87 -4.55 12.24 -14.68
CA LEU A 87 -4.40 11.63 -16.02
C LEU A 87 -5.60 10.74 -16.36
N LEU A 88 -6.05 9.93 -15.40
CA LEU A 88 -7.21 9.09 -15.57
C LEU A 88 -8.49 9.91 -15.81
N THR A 89 -8.69 10.98 -15.07
CA THR A 89 -9.83 11.88 -15.22
C THR A 89 -9.88 12.51 -16.62
N PHE A 90 -8.75 13.06 -17.09
CA PHE A 90 -8.64 13.62 -18.44
C PHE A 90 -8.86 12.58 -19.54
N TYR A 91 -8.32 11.39 -19.35
CA TYR A 91 -8.47 10.30 -20.32
C TYR A 91 -9.92 9.82 -20.42
N THR A 92 -10.58 9.64 -19.27
CA THR A 92 -11.96 9.12 -19.19
C THR A 92 -13.02 10.15 -19.57
N ALA A 93 -12.70 11.43 -19.53
CA ALA A 93 -13.61 12.50 -19.98
C ALA A 93 -14.01 12.36 -21.46
N LYS A 94 -13.17 11.73 -22.28
CA LYS A 94 -13.39 11.58 -23.74
C LYS A 94 -13.50 10.13 -24.19
N ARG A 95 -13.24 9.15 -23.32
CA ARG A 95 -13.17 7.73 -23.69
C ARG A 95 -13.78 6.85 -22.61
N LYS A 96 -14.55 5.86 -23.04
CA LYS A 96 -14.94 4.77 -22.15
C LYS A 96 -13.73 3.87 -21.87
N ILE A 97 -13.59 3.43 -20.65
CA ILE A 97 -12.49 2.58 -20.21
C ILE A 97 -13.03 1.29 -19.58
N ASN A 98 -12.25 0.24 -19.69
CA ASN A 98 -12.50 -0.96 -18.90
C ASN A 98 -11.81 -0.79 -17.53
N ARG A 99 -12.59 -0.39 -16.53
CA ARG A 99 -12.13 -0.08 -15.17
C ARG A 99 -11.41 -1.27 -14.51
N LYS A 100 -11.85 -2.49 -14.83
CA LYS A 100 -11.25 -3.73 -14.34
C LYS A 100 -9.78 -3.85 -14.73
N TYR A 101 -9.45 -3.67 -16.01
CA TYR A 101 -8.07 -3.81 -16.47
C TYR A 101 -7.16 -2.70 -15.95
N ILE A 102 -7.66 -1.45 -15.90
CA ILE A 102 -6.88 -0.35 -15.33
C ILE A 102 -6.58 -0.62 -13.85
N HIS A 103 -7.59 -1.07 -13.09
CA HIS A 103 -7.41 -1.40 -11.69
C HIS A 103 -6.44 -2.58 -11.50
N SER A 104 -6.59 -3.65 -12.28
CA SER A 104 -5.68 -4.80 -12.24
C SER A 104 -4.23 -4.40 -12.48
N VAL A 105 -3.97 -3.68 -13.59
CA VAL A 105 -2.61 -3.24 -13.95
C VAL A 105 -2.03 -2.31 -12.88
N SER A 106 -2.83 -1.38 -12.37
CA SER A 106 -2.38 -0.47 -11.30
C SER A 106 -1.98 -1.23 -10.03
N LEU A 107 -2.77 -2.24 -9.60
CA LEU A 107 -2.44 -3.05 -8.43
C LEU A 107 -1.19 -3.91 -8.66
N LEU A 108 -1.03 -4.47 -9.87
CA LEU A 108 0.17 -5.24 -10.21
C LEU A 108 1.42 -4.35 -10.19
N LEU A 109 1.36 -3.13 -10.73
CA LEU A 109 2.46 -2.17 -10.66
C LEU A 109 2.80 -1.80 -9.21
N GLY A 110 1.80 -1.52 -8.38
CA GLY A 110 2.02 -1.24 -6.96
C GLY A 110 2.61 -2.42 -6.20
N GLY A 111 2.15 -3.65 -6.49
CA GLY A 111 2.70 -4.88 -5.91
C GLY A 111 4.17 -5.09 -6.29
N LEU A 112 4.53 -4.85 -7.55
CA LEU A 112 5.92 -4.82 -8.00
C LEU A 112 6.72 -3.73 -7.28
N GLY A 113 6.15 -2.52 -7.11
CA GLY A 113 6.78 -1.43 -6.37
C GLY A 113 7.14 -1.83 -4.94
N PHE A 114 6.26 -2.53 -4.23
CA PHE A 114 6.56 -3.06 -2.90
C PHE A 114 7.68 -4.09 -2.90
N ILE A 115 7.66 -5.04 -3.84
CA ILE A 115 8.70 -6.07 -3.95
C ILE A 115 10.05 -5.44 -4.32
N MET A 116 10.06 -4.43 -5.17
CA MET A 116 11.27 -3.69 -5.55
C MET A 116 11.98 -3.07 -4.35
N MET A 117 11.27 -2.71 -3.27
CA MET A 117 11.89 -2.17 -2.05
C MET A 117 12.94 -3.10 -1.45
N PHE A 118 12.76 -4.42 -1.60
CA PHE A 118 13.74 -5.42 -1.14
C PHE A 118 15.10 -5.29 -1.86
N TYR A 119 15.08 -4.87 -3.12
CA TYR A 119 16.30 -4.70 -3.95
C TYR A 119 16.75 -3.24 -4.06
N SER A 120 15.97 -2.31 -3.50
CA SER A 120 16.24 -0.88 -3.63
C SER A 120 17.42 -0.44 -2.78
N LYS A 121 18.13 0.55 -3.31
CA LYS A 121 19.09 1.40 -2.60
C LYS A 121 18.43 2.75 -2.27
N PRO A 122 19.04 3.58 -1.41
CA PRO A 122 18.48 4.89 -1.07
C PRO A 122 18.12 5.77 -2.28
N ASP A 123 18.94 5.76 -3.32
CA ASP A 123 18.77 6.52 -4.56
C ASP A 123 17.68 5.96 -5.50
N THR A 124 17.37 4.66 -5.41
CA THR A 124 16.39 4.00 -6.28
C THR A 124 15.03 3.76 -5.61
N LEU A 125 14.94 3.95 -4.30
CA LEU A 125 13.72 3.71 -3.51
C LEU A 125 12.51 4.51 -4.02
N LEU A 126 12.75 5.69 -4.57
CA LEU A 126 11.73 6.58 -5.09
C LEU A 126 10.87 5.94 -6.18
N TYR A 127 11.47 5.12 -7.06
CA TYR A 127 10.75 4.42 -8.13
C TYR A 127 9.71 3.45 -7.58
N SER A 128 10.02 2.78 -6.47
CA SER A 128 9.06 1.92 -5.76
C SER A 128 7.84 2.71 -5.31
N PHE A 129 8.03 3.87 -4.70
CA PHE A 129 6.93 4.72 -4.23
C PHE A 129 6.10 5.32 -5.38
N ILE A 130 6.69 5.60 -6.54
CA ILE A 130 5.94 6.03 -7.73
C ILE A 130 4.97 4.93 -8.17
N LEU A 131 5.42 3.68 -8.28
CA LEU A 131 4.58 2.55 -8.66
C LEU A 131 3.46 2.30 -7.63
N ILE A 132 3.78 2.39 -6.34
CA ILE A 132 2.80 2.26 -5.25
C ILE A 132 1.75 3.36 -5.34
N GLY A 133 2.15 4.60 -5.68
CA GLY A 133 1.23 5.72 -5.83
C GLY A 133 0.20 5.51 -6.94
N ILE A 134 0.59 4.92 -8.07
CA ILE A 134 -0.34 4.55 -9.16
C ILE A 134 -1.42 3.61 -8.63
N SER A 135 -1.05 2.60 -7.86
CA SER A 135 -2.03 1.66 -7.29
C SER A 135 -2.95 2.32 -6.28
N TRP A 136 -2.43 3.23 -5.46
CA TRP A 136 -3.23 3.97 -4.47
C TRP A 136 -4.32 4.81 -5.14
N GLY A 137 -3.97 5.57 -6.19
CA GLY A 137 -4.95 6.34 -6.97
C GLY A 137 -6.05 5.48 -7.56
N SER A 138 -5.71 4.27 -8.01
CA SER A 138 -6.69 3.30 -8.50
C SER A 138 -7.57 2.70 -7.40
N ILE A 139 -7.02 2.40 -6.21
CA ILE A 139 -7.75 1.85 -5.05
C ILE A 139 -8.81 2.83 -4.56
N LEU A 140 -8.51 4.13 -4.56
CA LEU A 140 -9.44 5.16 -4.13
C LEU A 140 -10.57 5.45 -5.13
N SER A 141 -10.43 5.06 -6.40
CA SER A 141 -11.38 5.42 -7.46
C SER A 141 -12.12 4.23 -8.07
N MET A 142 -11.40 3.23 -8.55
CA MET A 142 -11.96 2.16 -9.39
C MET A 142 -12.96 1.24 -8.69
N PRO A 143 -12.71 0.73 -7.46
CA PRO A 143 -13.66 -0.14 -6.78
C PRO A 143 -15.01 0.53 -6.52
N TYR A 144 -14.99 1.80 -6.14
CA TYR A 144 -16.23 2.57 -5.89
C TYR A 144 -17.00 2.85 -7.18
N ALA A 145 -16.31 3.16 -8.28
CA ALA A 145 -16.92 3.34 -9.58
C ALA A 145 -17.55 2.05 -10.12
N MET A 146 -16.90 0.88 -9.91
CA MET A 146 -17.47 -0.42 -10.28
C MET A 146 -18.63 -0.83 -9.37
N LEU A 147 -18.52 -0.55 -8.06
CA LEU A 147 -19.58 -0.86 -7.10
C LEU A 147 -20.84 -0.05 -7.36
N SER A 148 -20.72 1.26 -7.59
CA SER A 148 -21.85 2.15 -7.85
C SER A 148 -22.67 1.74 -9.09
N SER A 149 -22.00 1.14 -10.08
CA SER A 149 -22.65 0.59 -11.28
C SER A 149 -23.36 -0.75 -11.07
N ALA A 150 -23.06 -1.45 -9.96
CA ALA A 150 -23.57 -2.79 -9.67
C ALA A 150 -24.64 -2.83 -8.58
N VAL A 151 -24.88 -1.71 -7.90
CA VAL A 151 -25.78 -1.60 -6.75
C VAL A 151 -26.99 -0.76 -7.12
N ASP A 152 -28.19 -1.17 -6.62
CA ASP A 152 -29.42 -0.37 -6.72
C ASP A 152 -29.22 0.98 -5.98
N PRO A 153 -29.48 2.12 -6.64
CA PRO A 153 -29.38 3.44 -6.01
C PRO A 153 -30.11 3.58 -4.67
N LYS A 154 -31.26 2.91 -4.52
CA LYS A 154 -32.07 2.92 -3.28
C LYS A 154 -31.36 2.23 -2.10
N LYS A 155 -30.38 1.36 -2.36
CA LYS A 155 -29.61 0.61 -1.36
C LYS A 155 -28.17 1.06 -1.26
N MET A 156 -27.79 2.11 -1.98
CA MET A 156 -26.40 2.54 -2.13
C MET A 156 -25.73 2.80 -0.76
N GLY A 157 -26.37 3.55 0.13
CA GLY A 157 -25.79 3.86 1.45
C GLY A 157 -25.50 2.62 2.28
N THR A 158 -26.44 1.67 2.37
CA THR A 158 -26.24 0.41 3.10
C THR A 158 -25.14 -0.44 2.47
N MET A 159 -25.09 -0.50 1.14
CA MET A 159 -24.07 -1.28 0.43
C MET A 159 -22.68 -0.67 0.56
N MET A 160 -22.56 0.65 0.54
CA MET A 160 -21.28 1.34 0.81
C MET A 160 -20.81 1.12 2.25
N GLY A 161 -21.71 1.14 3.23
CA GLY A 161 -21.40 0.79 4.62
C GLY A 161 -20.86 -0.63 4.77
N LEU A 162 -21.53 -1.61 4.14
CA LEU A 162 -21.04 -3.00 4.10
C LEU A 162 -19.71 -3.14 3.35
N PHE A 163 -19.52 -2.37 2.30
CA PHE A 163 -18.27 -2.39 1.53
C PHE A 163 -17.07 -1.89 2.34
N ASN A 164 -17.29 -0.90 3.20
CA ASN A 164 -16.26 -0.41 4.11
C ASN A 164 -15.77 -1.46 5.11
N MET A 165 -16.54 -2.50 5.41
CA MET A 165 -16.06 -3.62 6.23
C MET A 165 -14.89 -4.35 5.57
N PHE A 166 -14.86 -4.46 4.22
CA PHE A 166 -13.75 -5.05 3.50
C PHE A 166 -12.47 -4.17 3.50
N ILE A 167 -12.60 -2.92 3.91
CA ILE A 167 -11.50 -2.00 4.16
C ILE A 167 -10.98 -2.17 5.60
N VAL A 168 -11.88 -2.21 6.57
CA VAL A 168 -11.54 -2.19 8.00
C VAL A 168 -11.06 -3.55 8.49
N ILE A 169 -11.68 -4.65 8.07
CA ILE A 169 -11.32 -6.00 8.52
C ILE A 169 -9.85 -6.34 8.25
N PRO A 170 -9.28 -6.15 7.04
CA PRO A 170 -7.87 -6.44 6.80
C PRO A 170 -6.93 -5.57 7.65
N GLN A 171 -7.30 -4.34 7.96
CA GLN A 171 -6.52 -3.47 8.84
C GLN A 171 -6.52 -3.98 10.28
N ILE A 172 -7.67 -4.46 10.78
CA ILE A 172 -7.77 -5.08 12.12
C ILE A 172 -6.89 -6.34 12.17
N ILE A 173 -6.98 -7.22 11.17
CA ILE A 173 -6.16 -8.45 11.09
C ILE A 173 -4.68 -8.07 11.09
N ALA A 174 -4.28 -7.09 10.29
CA ALA A 174 -2.91 -6.59 10.22
C ALA A 174 -2.45 -6.05 11.57
N ALA A 175 -3.25 -5.21 12.23
CA ALA A 175 -2.94 -4.58 13.52
C ALA A 175 -2.86 -5.58 14.68
N LEU A 176 -3.69 -6.63 14.69
CA LEU A 176 -3.69 -7.69 15.71
C LEU A 176 -2.52 -8.68 15.60
N GLY A 177 -1.50 -8.35 14.82
CA GLY A 177 -0.28 -9.14 14.68
C GLY A 177 -0.19 -9.92 13.37
N GLY A 178 -1.18 -9.83 12.48
CA GLY A 178 -1.18 -10.51 11.20
C GLY A 178 0.05 -10.17 10.35
N ILE A 179 0.50 -8.91 10.36
CA ILE A 179 1.73 -8.50 9.66
C ILE A 179 2.93 -9.26 10.23
N ASN A 180 3.14 -9.19 11.55
CA ASN A 180 4.30 -9.78 12.22
C ASN A 180 4.35 -11.30 12.10
N LEU A 181 3.18 -11.95 12.10
CA LEU A 181 3.09 -13.40 11.92
C LEU A 181 3.43 -13.79 10.48
N LEU A 182 2.87 -13.10 9.50
CA LEU A 182 2.96 -13.49 8.09
C LEU A 182 4.29 -13.14 7.45
N TYR A 183 4.87 -11.94 7.71
CA TYR A 183 6.14 -11.61 7.06
C TYR A 183 7.29 -12.48 7.55
N LYS A 184 7.27 -12.93 8.82
CA LYS A 184 8.27 -13.84 9.37
C LYS A 184 8.28 -15.23 8.72
N LEU A 185 7.20 -15.62 8.05
CA LEU A 185 7.18 -16.83 7.22
C LEU A 185 7.98 -16.66 5.92
N ILE A 186 8.23 -15.42 5.49
CA ILE A 186 9.01 -15.09 4.30
C ILE A 186 10.48 -14.89 4.67
N GLY A 187 10.75 -14.23 5.81
CA GLY A 187 12.09 -13.98 6.33
C GLY A 187 12.07 -13.16 7.61
N ASN A 188 13.21 -13.11 8.30
CA ASN A 188 13.31 -12.48 9.63
C ASN A 188 13.46 -10.94 9.57
N ASP A 189 13.96 -10.41 8.46
CA ASP A 189 14.19 -8.96 8.32
C ASP A 189 12.89 -8.21 8.15
N SER A 190 12.78 -7.02 8.72
CA SER A 190 11.60 -6.16 8.68
C SER A 190 11.16 -5.78 7.24
N ILE A 191 12.10 -5.79 6.27
CA ILE A 191 11.80 -5.52 4.86
C ILE A 191 10.82 -6.55 4.25
N HIS A 192 10.76 -7.76 4.79
CA HIS A 192 9.81 -8.77 4.33
C HIS A 192 8.35 -8.38 4.57
N ALA A 193 8.08 -7.40 5.45
CA ALA A 193 6.76 -6.81 5.56
C ALA A 193 6.37 -6.07 4.25
N MET A 194 7.32 -5.42 3.58
CA MET A 194 7.07 -4.80 2.27
C MET A 194 6.87 -5.85 1.18
N THR A 195 7.65 -6.95 1.22
CA THR A 195 7.45 -8.09 0.31
C THR A 195 6.05 -8.70 0.51
N LEU A 196 5.59 -8.88 1.75
CA LEU A 196 4.25 -9.36 2.08
C LEU A 196 3.16 -8.41 1.52
N ALA A 197 3.33 -7.10 1.69
CA ALA A 197 2.45 -6.09 1.11
C ALA A 197 2.39 -6.21 -0.42
N GLY A 198 3.53 -6.42 -1.06
CA GLY A 198 3.63 -6.65 -2.51
C GLY A 198 2.87 -7.88 -2.97
N ILE A 199 3.07 -9.02 -2.31
CA ILE A 199 2.36 -10.28 -2.61
C ILE A 199 0.85 -10.07 -2.44
N SER A 200 0.42 -9.44 -1.35
CA SER A 200 -0.99 -9.13 -1.11
C SER A 200 -1.58 -8.29 -2.24
N LEU A 201 -0.89 -7.24 -2.67
CA LEU A 201 -1.38 -6.36 -3.72
C LEU A 201 -1.40 -7.04 -5.10
N LEU A 202 -0.43 -7.92 -5.40
CA LEU A 202 -0.45 -8.75 -6.61
C LEU A 202 -1.65 -9.69 -6.62
N LEU A 203 -1.96 -10.35 -5.48
CA LEU A 203 -3.17 -11.17 -5.35
C LEU A 203 -4.44 -10.35 -5.58
N GLY A 204 -4.50 -9.13 -5.05
CA GLY A 204 -5.57 -8.17 -5.34
C GLY A 204 -5.69 -7.87 -6.84
N GLY A 205 -4.57 -7.60 -7.50
CA GLY A 205 -4.51 -7.31 -8.93
C GLY A 205 -5.02 -8.47 -9.80
N VAL A 206 -4.57 -9.69 -9.52
CA VAL A 206 -5.06 -10.90 -10.21
C VAL A 206 -6.54 -11.14 -9.92
N SER A 207 -6.97 -10.98 -8.66
CA SER A 207 -8.39 -11.15 -8.26
C SER A 207 -9.32 -10.17 -8.99
N THR A 208 -8.81 -9.03 -9.46
CA THR A 208 -9.58 -8.07 -10.24
C THR A 208 -10.10 -8.67 -11.55
N LEU A 209 -9.38 -9.62 -12.11
CA LEU A 209 -9.80 -10.30 -13.36
C LEU A 209 -11.09 -11.11 -13.17
N LEU A 210 -11.47 -11.47 -11.95
CA LEU A 210 -12.73 -12.16 -11.65
C LEU A 210 -13.97 -11.26 -11.77
N ILE A 211 -13.80 -9.93 -11.86
CA ILE A 211 -14.92 -8.98 -11.96
C ILE A 211 -15.44 -8.94 -13.39
N THR A 212 -16.77 -8.85 -13.51
CA THR A 212 -17.44 -8.43 -14.73
C THR A 212 -17.83 -6.95 -14.57
N ASP A 213 -17.16 -6.06 -15.29
CA ASP A 213 -17.51 -4.63 -15.30
C ASP A 213 -18.66 -4.41 -16.27
N LYS A 214 -19.87 -4.14 -15.73
CA LYS A 214 -21.10 -3.98 -16.52
C LYS A 214 -21.10 -2.72 -17.41
N ASN A 215 -20.24 -1.76 -17.12
CA ASN A 215 -20.08 -0.52 -17.90
C ASN A 215 -18.77 -0.51 -18.70
N ALA A 216 -18.04 -1.64 -18.70
CA ALA A 216 -17.03 -1.85 -19.71
C ALA A 216 -17.72 -1.86 -21.07
N ILE A 217 -17.13 -1.14 -22.02
CA ILE A 217 -17.56 -1.01 -23.40
C ILE A 217 -18.12 -2.35 -23.89
N SER A 218 -19.42 -2.41 -24.14
CA SER A 218 -19.93 -3.32 -25.16
C SER A 218 -19.62 -2.63 -26.48
N ASP A 219 -18.70 -3.16 -27.23
CA ASP A 219 -18.55 -2.86 -28.64
C ASP A 219 -19.87 -3.10 -29.38
#